data_4258f8dcf65edc3e98876c21599bec73
#
_entry.id   4258f8dcf65edc3e98876c21599bec73
#
_cell.length_a   1.000
_cell.length_b   1.000
_cell.length_c   1.000
_cell.angle_alpha   90.00
_cell.angle_beta   90.00
_cell.angle_gamma   90.00
#
_symmetry.space_group_name_H-M   'P 1'
#
loop_
_entity.id
_entity.type
_entity.pdbx_description
1 polymer ?
#
loop_
_entity_poly.entity_id
_entity_poly.type
_entity_poly.pdbx_seq_one_letter_code
_entity_poly.pdbx_strand_id
1 'polypeptide(L)'
;MKRTISILAMTAMAGSGLAMAGVAMAQQPANPAPARPTAPMPQYTAADANAVLNARIAALKTVIALTPDQEKLWPPVEAAIRDIAKSSFERLKQRLAGPPTTDFLVALSKIADNEEARAKDLKTFIAAAKPLVDSLSPEQKRRVPAFFGMIDIPGGQPSGQLWLFEEEEG
;
A
#
# COMPACT_ATOMS: atom_id res chain seq x y z
N MET A 1 11.74 39.10 -16.15
CA MET A 1 13.00 38.94 -15.43
C MET A 1 13.79 37.83 -16.13
N LYS A 2 14.86 38.21 -16.81
CA LYS A 2 15.69 37.38 -17.66
C LYS A 2 16.71 36.65 -16.78
N ARG A 3 16.77 35.30 -16.82
CA ARG A 3 17.84 34.52 -16.17
C ARG A 3 18.85 34.10 -17.24
N THR A 4 20.03 34.64 -17.13
CA THR A 4 21.22 34.43 -17.95
C THR A 4 21.82 33.06 -17.65
N ILE A 5 22.08 32.29 -18.71
CA ILE A 5 22.85 31.04 -18.69
C ILE A 5 24.32 31.39 -18.90
N SER A 6 25.15 31.09 -17.92
CA SER A 6 26.63 31.21 -18.06
C SER A 6 27.20 29.89 -18.56
N ILE A 7 27.78 29.96 -19.76
CA ILE A 7 28.61 28.90 -20.37
C ILE A 7 30.03 29.08 -19.85
N LEU A 8 30.57 28.08 -19.18
CA LEU A 8 31.98 28.07 -18.74
C LEU A 8 32.82 27.27 -19.75
N ALA A 9 33.85 27.95 -20.25
CA ALA A 9 34.74 27.49 -21.29
C ALA A 9 35.70 26.42 -20.77
N MET A 10 35.97 25.46 -21.64
CA MET A 10 36.91 24.34 -21.51
C MET A 10 38.32 24.81 -21.88
N THR A 11 39.28 24.75 -20.95
CA THR A 11 40.70 24.99 -21.24
C THR A 11 41.42 23.65 -21.34
N ALA A 12 41.98 23.39 -22.51
CA ALA A 12 42.83 22.24 -22.77
C ALA A 12 44.23 22.51 -22.21
N MET A 13 44.80 21.58 -21.45
CA MET A 13 46.23 21.50 -21.19
C MET A 13 46.78 20.16 -21.68
N ALA A 14 47.68 20.25 -22.65
CA ALA A 14 48.52 19.16 -23.10
C ALA A 14 49.71 18.99 -22.12
N GLY A 15 49.99 17.77 -21.70
CA GLY A 15 51.14 17.45 -20.83
C GLY A 15 51.55 15.99 -20.93
N SER A 16 52.51 15.72 -21.76
CA SER A 16 53.66 14.77 -21.71
C SER A 16 53.48 13.40 -21.02
N GLY A 17 53.77 12.38 -21.81
CA GLY A 17 53.74 10.96 -21.50
C GLY A 17 54.65 10.51 -20.35
N LEU A 18 54.17 9.51 -19.64
CA LEU A 18 54.98 8.50 -18.96
C LEU A 18 54.37 7.14 -19.31
N ALA A 19 55.15 6.32 -20.00
CA ALA A 19 54.82 4.93 -20.26
C ALA A 19 54.93 4.16 -18.94
N MET A 20 53.80 3.84 -18.33
CA MET A 20 53.73 2.85 -17.26
C MET A 20 53.41 1.50 -17.91
N ALA A 21 54.34 0.56 -17.77
CA ALA A 21 54.16 -0.83 -18.14
C ALA A 21 52.93 -1.38 -17.38
N GLY A 22 51.82 -1.60 -18.08
CA GLY A 22 50.64 -2.22 -17.52
C GLY A 22 50.90 -3.67 -17.14
N VAL A 23 50.93 -3.96 -15.85
CA VAL A 23 50.83 -5.34 -15.37
C VAL A 23 49.38 -5.79 -15.71
N ALA A 24 49.27 -6.65 -16.73
CA ALA A 24 48.01 -7.30 -17.03
C ALA A 24 47.64 -8.21 -15.85
N MET A 25 46.82 -7.69 -14.95
CA MET A 25 46.11 -8.52 -13.95
C MET A 25 45.15 -9.40 -14.76
N ALA A 26 45.52 -10.67 -14.91
CA ALA A 26 44.61 -11.68 -15.43
C ALA A 26 43.39 -11.70 -14.53
N GLN A 27 42.26 -11.21 -15.03
CA GLN A 27 40.96 -11.38 -14.41
C GLN A 27 40.65 -12.88 -14.36
N GLN A 28 40.85 -13.45 -13.20
CA GLN A 28 40.43 -14.81 -12.90
C GLN A 28 38.92 -14.88 -13.16
N PRO A 29 38.42 -15.80 -14.03
CA PRO A 29 36.99 -15.90 -14.25
C PRO A 29 36.30 -16.13 -12.91
N ALA A 30 35.41 -15.21 -12.54
CA ALA A 30 34.60 -15.36 -11.33
C ALA A 30 33.84 -16.67 -11.43
N ASN A 31 34.23 -17.63 -10.60
CA ASN A 31 33.47 -18.87 -10.47
C ASN A 31 32.06 -18.49 -10.02
N PRO A 32 30.98 -18.78 -10.80
CA PRO A 32 29.63 -18.43 -10.40
C PRO A 32 29.37 -19.08 -9.04
N ALA A 33 29.09 -18.25 -8.03
CA ALA A 33 28.72 -18.74 -6.71
C ALA A 33 27.55 -19.71 -6.86
N PRO A 34 27.58 -20.89 -6.20
CA PRO A 34 26.48 -21.84 -6.29
C PRO A 34 25.17 -21.12 -5.96
N ALA A 35 24.22 -21.14 -6.91
CA ALA A 35 22.88 -20.58 -6.71
C ALA A 35 22.31 -21.23 -5.43
N ARG A 36 22.06 -20.41 -4.42
CA ARG A 36 21.35 -20.89 -3.24
C ARG A 36 19.99 -21.41 -3.73
N PRO A 37 19.60 -22.64 -3.33
CA PRO A 37 18.26 -23.11 -3.61
C PRO A 37 17.30 -22.09 -2.97
N THR A 38 16.61 -21.30 -3.78
CA THR A 38 15.48 -20.51 -3.34
C THR A 38 14.37 -21.49 -3.01
N ALA A 39 14.20 -21.82 -1.73
CA ALA A 39 13.00 -22.55 -1.30
C ALA A 39 11.78 -21.78 -1.85
N PRO A 40 10.80 -22.47 -2.45
CA PRO A 40 9.61 -21.78 -2.93
C PRO A 40 9.00 -21.03 -1.74
N MET A 41 8.77 -19.71 -1.92
CA MET A 41 8.07 -18.90 -0.92
C MET A 41 6.71 -19.55 -0.65
N PRO A 42 6.34 -19.74 0.63
CA PRO A 42 5.01 -20.23 0.95
C PRO A 42 3.96 -19.36 0.27
N GLN A 43 3.02 -19.97 -0.43
CA GLN A 43 1.94 -19.20 -1.05
C GLN A 43 1.06 -18.60 0.04
N TYR A 44 0.81 -17.29 -0.05
CA TYR A 44 -0.13 -16.59 0.80
C TYR A 44 -1.54 -17.13 0.58
N THR A 45 -2.18 -17.60 1.64
CA THR A 45 -3.47 -18.31 1.58
C THR A 45 -4.63 -17.43 2.04
N ALA A 46 -5.86 -17.86 1.76
CA ALA A 46 -7.04 -17.21 2.32
C ALA A 46 -7.06 -17.26 3.87
N ALA A 47 -6.46 -18.27 4.47
CA ALA A 47 -6.32 -18.35 5.93
C ALA A 47 -5.37 -17.27 6.46
N ASP A 48 -4.28 -16.99 5.75
CA ASP A 48 -3.34 -15.91 6.10
C ASP A 48 -4.01 -14.55 5.97
N ALA A 49 -4.77 -14.31 4.89
CA ALA A 49 -5.55 -13.10 4.70
C ALA A 49 -6.55 -12.86 5.85
N ASN A 50 -7.27 -13.92 6.27
CA ASN A 50 -8.19 -13.84 7.39
C ASN A 50 -7.47 -13.57 8.73
N ALA A 51 -6.30 -14.17 8.94
CA ALA A 51 -5.51 -13.93 10.15
C ALA A 51 -5.04 -12.47 10.23
N VAL A 52 -4.56 -11.90 9.12
CA VAL A 52 -4.16 -10.49 9.04
C VAL A 52 -5.36 -9.57 9.25
N LEU A 53 -6.51 -9.85 8.62
CA LEU A 53 -7.74 -9.08 8.82
C LEU A 53 -8.16 -9.09 10.30
N ASN A 54 -8.16 -10.25 10.94
CA ASN A 54 -8.51 -10.37 12.37
C ASN A 54 -7.55 -9.55 13.24
N ALA A 55 -6.25 -9.57 12.96
CA ALA A 55 -5.27 -8.77 13.68
C ALA A 55 -5.52 -7.26 13.51
N ARG A 56 -5.84 -6.81 12.30
CA ARG A 56 -6.18 -5.40 12.01
C ARG A 56 -7.45 -4.95 12.72
N ILE A 57 -8.49 -5.78 12.74
CA ILE A 57 -9.75 -5.52 13.47
C ILE A 57 -9.48 -5.41 14.97
N ALA A 58 -8.71 -6.33 15.53
CA ALA A 58 -8.32 -6.30 16.94
C ALA A 58 -7.49 -5.05 17.29
N ALA A 59 -6.55 -4.68 16.43
CA ALA A 59 -5.75 -3.48 16.60
C ALA A 59 -6.60 -2.21 16.58
N LEU A 60 -7.55 -2.10 15.65
CA LEU A 60 -8.49 -0.97 15.57
C LEU A 60 -9.32 -0.86 16.87
N LYS A 61 -9.90 -1.95 17.34
CA LYS A 61 -10.66 -1.98 18.59
C LYS A 61 -9.80 -1.55 19.79
N THR A 62 -8.54 -2.00 19.83
CA THR A 62 -7.57 -1.63 20.88
C THR A 62 -7.24 -0.14 20.84
N VAL A 63 -7.00 0.42 19.65
CA VAL A 63 -6.69 1.85 19.48
C VAL A 63 -7.85 2.74 19.90
N ILE A 64 -9.09 2.35 19.59
CA ILE A 64 -10.28 3.10 19.98
C ILE A 64 -10.48 3.02 21.50
N ALA A 65 -10.15 1.90 22.15
CA ALA A 65 -10.37 1.65 23.58
C ALA A 65 -11.85 1.84 23.97
N LEU A 66 -12.70 0.98 23.41
CA LEU A 66 -14.16 1.07 23.58
C LEU A 66 -14.58 0.89 25.05
N THR A 67 -15.53 1.68 25.49
CA THR A 67 -16.25 1.44 26.76
C THR A 67 -17.24 0.27 26.61
N PRO A 68 -17.74 -0.33 27.71
CA PRO A 68 -18.71 -1.43 27.64
C PRO A 68 -19.99 -1.09 26.84
N ASP A 69 -20.43 0.16 26.86
CA ASP A 69 -21.61 0.58 26.09
C ASP A 69 -21.26 0.75 24.59
N GLN A 70 -20.08 1.27 24.27
CA GLN A 70 -19.59 1.36 22.90
C GLN A 70 -19.33 -0.02 22.29
N GLU A 71 -18.92 -1.00 23.08
CA GLU A 71 -18.75 -2.38 22.63
C GLU A 71 -20.03 -3.00 22.06
N LYS A 72 -21.19 -2.58 22.54
CA LYS A 72 -22.48 -3.02 22.01
C LYS A 72 -22.75 -2.51 20.59
N LEU A 73 -22.07 -1.42 20.21
CA LEU A 73 -22.15 -0.80 18.87
C LEU A 73 -21.09 -1.32 17.90
N TRP A 74 -20.14 -2.13 18.38
CA TRP A 74 -19.05 -2.65 17.59
C TRP A 74 -19.45 -3.71 16.54
N PRO A 75 -20.34 -4.68 16.80
CA PRO A 75 -20.60 -5.77 15.88
C PRO A 75 -21.00 -5.35 14.46
N PRO A 76 -21.86 -4.32 14.24
CA PRO A 76 -22.16 -3.84 12.89
C PRO A 76 -20.94 -3.28 12.16
N VAL A 77 -20.03 -2.63 12.88
CA VAL A 77 -18.79 -2.08 12.32
C VAL A 77 -17.86 -3.20 11.86
N GLU A 78 -17.65 -4.19 12.72
CA GLU A 78 -16.86 -5.37 12.41
C GLU A 78 -17.42 -6.13 11.20
N ALA A 79 -18.73 -6.34 11.15
CA ALA A 79 -19.39 -6.98 10.02
C ALA A 79 -19.13 -6.22 8.72
N ALA A 80 -19.30 -4.89 8.72
CA ALA A 80 -19.03 -4.06 7.55
C ALA A 80 -17.57 -4.13 7.10
N ILE A 81 -16.60 -4.16 8.01
CA ILE A 81 -15.17 -4.34 7.69
C ILE A 81 -14.94 -5.68 6.98
N ARG A 82 -15.52 -6.75 7.50
CA ARG A 82 -15.37 -8.09 6.92
C ARG A 82 -16.04 -8.21 5.54
N ASP A 83 -17.20 -7.58 5.36
CA ASP A 83 -17.90 -7.56 4.08
C ASP A 83 -17.10 -6.79 3.02
N ILE A 84 -16.49 -5.66 3.37
CA ILE A 84 -15.60 -4.90 2.49
C ILE A 84 -14.38 -5.74 2.11
N ALA A 85 -13.72 -6.37 3.07
CA ALA A 85 -12.56 -7.21 2.80
C ALA A 85 -12.91 -8.36 1.85
N LYS A 86 -14.08 -8.97 2.03
CA LYS A 86 -14.60 -10.01 1.12
C LYS A 86 -14.86 -9.46 -0.28
N SER A 87 -15.54 -8.32 -0.39
CA SER A 87 -15.84 -7.67 -1.67
C SER A 87 -14.55 -7.30 -2.43
N SER A 88 -13.57 -6.73 -1.73
CA SER A 88 -12.26 -6.39 -2.31
C SER A 88 -11.53 -7.62 -2.82
N PHE A 89 -11.52 -8.71 -2.04
CA PHE A 89 -10.89 -9.96 -2.46
C PHE A 89 -11.56 -10.57 -3.70
N GLU A 90 -12.89 -10.55 -3.79
CA GLU A 90 -13.59 -11.05 -4.97
C GLU A 90 -13.34 -10.16 -6.21
N ARG A 91 -13.26 -8.84 -6.06
CA ARG A 91 -12.87 -7.92 -7.15
C ARG A 91 -11.45 -8.21 -7.64
N LEU A 92 -10.49 -8.37 -6.73
CA LEU A 92 -9.11 -8.75 -7.05
C LEU A 92 -9.07 -10.07 -7.83
N LYS A 93 -9.75 -11.09 -7.34
CA LYS A 93 -9.84 -12.40 -7.99
C LYS A 93 -10.42 -12.32 -9.40
N GLN A 94 -11.49 -11.55 -9.60
CA GLN A 94 -12.09 -11.32 -10.92
C GLN A 94 -11.11 -10.60 -11.85
N ARG A 95 -10.38 -9.59 -11.35
CA ARG A 95 -9.36 -8.86 -12.11
C ARG A 95 -8.23 -9.78 -12.58
N LEU A 96 -7.74 -10.64 -11.69
CA LEU A 96 -6.66 -11.59 -12.00
C LEU A 96 -7.11 -12.73 -12.92
N ALA A 97 -8.37 -13.15 -12.85
CA ALA A 97 -8.91 -14.22 -13.70
C ALA A 97 -9.36 -13.76 -15.09
N GLY A 98 -9.55 -12.44 -15.26
CA GLY A 98 -10.00 -11.86 -16.52
C GLY A 98 -8.92 -11.86 -17.61
N PRO A 99 -9.28 -12.03 -18.88
CA PRO A 99 -8.33 -11.86 -19.97
C PRO A 99 -7.84 -10.40 -20.01
N PRO A 100 -6.57 -10.19 -20.42
CA PRO A 100 -6.08 -8.84 -20.68
C PRO A 100 -6.97 -8.14 -21.70
N THR A 101 -7.38 -6.91 -21.41
CA THR A 101 -8.15 -6.12 -22.37
C THR A 101 -7.23 -5.14 -23.09
N THR A 102 -7.31 -5.12 -24.44
CA THR A 102 -6.62 -4.14 -25.28
C THR A 102 -7.53 -2.99 -25.67
N ASP A 103 -8.83 -3.11 -25.42
CA ASP A 103 -9.79 -2.05 -25.69
C ASP A 103 -9.79 -1.04 -24.55
N PHE A 104 -9.41 0.20 -24.89
CA PHE A 104 -9.29 1.30 -23.94
C PHE A 104 -10.61 1.64 -23.23
N LEU A 105 -11.73 1.66 -23.96
CA LEU A 105 -13.03 1.99 -23.38
C LEU A 105 -13.54 0.88 -22.46
N VAL A 106 -13.29 -0.37 -22.83
CA VAL A 106 -13.59 -1.52 -21.96
C VAL A 106 -12.74 -1.46 -20.68
N ALA A 107 -11.47 -1.09 -20.78
CA ALA A 107 -10.62 -0.91 -19.61
C ALA A 107 -11.14 0.20 -18.69
N LEU A 108 -11.49 1.36 -19.25
CA LEU A 108 -12.07 2.47 -18.48
C LEU A 108 -13.40 2.10 -17.82
N SER A 109 -14.28 1.37 -18.53
CA SER A 109 -15.54 0.91 -17.94
C SER A 109 -15.30 0.02 -16.72
N LYS A 110 -14.37 -0.94 -16.81
CA LYS A 110 -14.01 -1.80 -15.66
C LYS A 110 -13.48 -1.00 -14.47
N ILE A 111 -12.67 0.04 -14.73
CA ILE A 111 -12.19 0.94 -13.67
C ILE A 111 -13.39 1.66 -13.03
N ALA A 112 -14.28 2.24 -13.84
CA ALA A 112 -15.45 2.95 -13.34
C ALA A 112 -16.36 2.05 -12.48
N ASP A 113 -16.63 0.82 -12.94
CA ASP A 113 -17.42 -0.18 -12.21
C ASP A 113 -16.78 -0.53 -10.85
N ASN A 114 -15.47 -0.66 -10.81
CA ASN A 114 -14.73 -0.93 -9.57
C ASN A 114 -14.81 0.26 -8.60
N GLU A 115 -14.64 1.50 -9.09
CA GLU A 115 -14.75 2.70 -8.26
C GLU A 115 -16.17 2.88 -7.71
N GLU A 116 -17.20 2.57 -8.48
CA GLU A 116 -18.58 2.58 -8.00
C GLU A 116 -18.81 1.55 -6.89
N ALA A 117 -18.30 0.33 -7.07
CA ALA A 117 -18.37 -0.71 -6.05
C ALA A 117 -17.65 -0.30 -4.75
N ARG A 118 -16.45 0.27 -4.85
CA ARG A 118 -15.69 0.81 -3.70
C ARG A 118 -16.45 1.92 -2.98
N ALA A 119 -17.00 2.86 -3.74
CA ALA A 119 -17.78 3.96 -3.17
C ALA A 119 -19.04 3.44 -2.43
N LYS A 120 -19.69 2.39 -2.94
CA LYS A 120 -20.81 1.73 -2.29
C LYS A 120 -20.39 1.06 -0.98
N ASP A 121 -19.29 0.30 -1.00
CA ASP A 121 -18.72 -0.35 0.19
C ASP A 121 -18.40 0.68 1.27
N LEU A 122 -17.75 1.80 0.90
CA LEU A 122 -17.43 2.88 1.83
C LEU A 122 -18.68 3.51 2.45
N LYS A 123 -19.72 3.76 1.67
CA LYS A 123 -21.00 4.28 2.19
C LYS A 123 -21.66 3.31 3.15
N THR A 124 -21.60 2.02 2.88
CA THR A 124 -22.11 0.97 3.77
C THR A 124 -21.37 0.96 5.11
N PHE A 125 -20.03 1.06 5.05
CA PHE A 125 -19.21 1.17 6.25
C PHE A 125 -19.54 2.42 7.06
N ILE A 126 -19.65 3.58 6.42
CA ILE A 126 -19.99 4.85 7.11
C ILE A 126 -21.34 4.71 7.83
N ALA A 127 -22.34 4.11 7.19
CA ALA A 127 -23.64 3.91 7.80
C ALA A 127 -23.56 2.99 9.03
N ALA A 128 -22.81 1.88 8.95
CA ALA A 128 -22.62 0.95 10.04
C ALA A 128 -21.79 1.54 11.20
N ALA A 129 -20.77 2.35 10.87
CA ALA A 129 -19.88 2.95 11.85
C ALA A 129 -20.47 4.18 12.56
N LYS A 130 -21.42 4.86 11.93
CA LYS A 130 -21.95 6.13 12.45
C LYS A 130 -22.43 6.07 13.90
N PRO A 131 -23.24 5.10 14.37
CA PRO A 131 -23.68 5.06 15.77
C PRO A 131 -22.50 4.95 16.75
N LEU A 132 -21.48 4.15 16.41
CA LEU A 132 -20.29 4.03 17.23
C LEU A 132 -19.51 5.34 17.23
N VAL A 133 -19.24 5.92 16.06
CA VAL A 133 -18.47 7.17 15.92
C VAL A 133 -19.16 8.33 16.67
N ASP A 134 -20.47 8.42 16.63
CA ASP A 134 -21.23 9.45 17.37
C ASP A 134 -21.04 9.32 18.88
N SER A 135 -20.88 8.10 19.40
CA SER A 135 -20.68 7.80 20.83
C SER A 135 -19.23 8.01 21.31
N LEU A 136 -18.26 8.16 20.40
CA LEU A 136 -16.84 8.29 20.76
C LEU A 136 -16.52 9.64 21.40
N SER A 137 -15.65 9.62 22.42
CA SER A 137 -15.09 10.84 23.00
C SER A 137 -14.17 11.57 21.99
N PRO A 138 -13.87 12.86 22.24
CA PRO A 138 -12.90 13.60 21.41
C PRO A 138 -11.52 12.93 21.33
N GLU A 139 -11.08 12.28 22.42
CA GLU A 139 -9.79 11.55 22.47
C GLU A 139 -9.83 10.31 21.58
N GLN A 140 -10.91 9.54 21.62
CA GLN A 140 -11.10 8.37 20.76
C GLN A 140 -11.18 8.77 19.28
N LYS A 141 -11.93 9.84 18.97
CA LYS A 141 -12.04 10.38 17.59
C LYS A 141 -10.71 10.84 17.00
N ARG A 142 -9.78 11.34 17.81
CA ARG A 142 -8.44 11.73 17.31
C ARG A 142 -7.56 10.54 16.94
N ARG A 143 -7.75 9.38 17.58
CA ARG A 143 -6.92 8.18 17.33
C ARG A 143 -7.28 7.47 16.03
N VAL A 144 -8.56 7.47 15.66
CA VAL A 144 -9.05 6.72 14.50
C VAL A 144 -8.44 7.19 13.19
N PRO A 145 -8.46 8.50 12.82
CA PRO A 145 -7.83 8.97 11.58
C PRO A 145 -6.34 8.68 11.51
N ALA A 146 -5.63 8.79 12.65
CA ALA A 146 -4.20 8.47 12.73
C ALA A 146 -3.93 6.99 12.48
N PHE A 147 -4.78 6.11 13.02
CA PHE A 147 -4.66 4.66 12.79
C PHE A 147 -4.90 4.27 11.32
N PHE A 148 -5.82 4.95 10.65
CA PHE A 148 -6.08 4.74 9.23
C PHE A 148 -5.12 5.47 8.29
N GLY A 149 -4.15 6.22 8.82
CA GLY A 149 -3.25 7.00 8.00
C GLY A 149 -3.90 8.18 7.27
N MET A 150 -5.04 8.65 7.75
CA MET A 150 -5.75 9.80 7.17
C MET A 150 -5.14 11.15 7.56
N ILE A 151 -4.31 11.17 8.59
CA ILE A 151 -3.58 12.35 9.07
C ILE A 151 -2.14 11.99 9.36
N ASP A 152 -1.22 12.90 9.06
CA ASP A 152 0.18 12.73 9.41
C ASP A 152 0.36 12.86 10.93
N ILE A 153 1.06 11.91 11.51
CA ILE A 153 1.47 11.97 12.91
C ILE A 153 2.85 12.65 12.92
N PRO A 154 3.07 13.71 13.71
CA PRO A 154 4.39 14.30 13.85
C PRO A 154 5.44 13.25 14.22
N GLY A 155 6.43 13.05 13.35
CA GLY A 155 7.45 12.00 13.49
C GLY A 155 7.04 10.60 13.02
N GLY A 156 5.82 10.42 12.49
CA GLY A 156 5.35 9.20 11.86
C GLY A 156 5.66 9.13 10.36
N GLN A 157 5.57 7.94 9.78
CA GLN A 157 5.62 7.77 8.32
C GLN A 157 4.30 8.29 7.72
N PRO A 158 4.35 9.07 6.63
CA PRO A 158 3.13 9.42 5.90
C PRO A 158 2.49 8.15 5.36
N SER A 159 1.28 7.83 5.79
CA SER A 159 0.51 6.74 5.21
C SER A 159 -0.63 7.35 4.38
N GLY A 160 -0.42 7.43 3.08
CA GLY A 160 -1.39 8.02 2.15
C GLY A 160 -2.57 7.12 1.80
N GLN A 161 -2.74 5.96 2.44
CA GLN A 161 -3.75 4.98 2.04
C GLN A 161 -4.55 4.44 3.23
N LEU A 162 -5.86 4.44 3.08
CA LEU A 162 -6.80 3.76 3.98
C LEU A 162 -6.66 2.24 3.79
N TRP A 163 -5.92 1.57 4.68
CA TRP A 163 -5.63 0.14 4.58
C TRP A 163 -6.86 -0.78 4.37
N LEU A 164 -8.06 -0.32 4.74
CA LEU A 164 -9.34 -1.02 4.53
C LEU A 164 -9.84 -0.97 3.08
N PHE A 165 -9.37 0.01 2.31
CA PHE A 165 -9.84 0.31 0.96
C PHE A 165 -8.71 0.29 -0.06
N GLU A 166 -7.51 -0.16 0.36
CA GLU A 166 -6.40 -0.43 -0.54
C GLU A 166 -6.80 -1.61 -1.43
N GLU A 167 -7.14 -1.30 -2.65
CA GLU A 167 -7.01 -2.29 -3.71
C GLU A 167 -5.54 -2.30 -4.07
N GLU A 168 -4.89 -3.44 -3.90
CA GLU A 168 -3.50 -3.63 -4.28
C GLU A 168 -3.33 -3.14 -5.72
N GLU A 169 -2.63 -2.02 -5.88
CA GLU A 169 -2.11 -1.57 -7.15
C GLU A 169 -1.04 -2.59 -7.56
N GLY A 170 -1.44 -3.59 -8.33
CA GLY A 170 -0.58 -4.59 -8.92
C GLY A 170 -0.30 -4.29 -10.37
#